data_90c8d986585c36dd2da9c5047cbbca8e
#
_entry.id   90c8d986585c36dd2da9c5047cbbca8e
#
_cell.length_a   1.000
_cell.length_b   1.000
_cell.length_c   1.000
_cell.angle_alpha   90.00
_cell.angle_beta   90.00
_cell.angle_gamma   90.00
#
_symmetry.space_group_name_H-M   'P 1'
#
loop_
_entity.id
_entity.type
_entity.pdbx_description
1 polymer ?
#
loop_
_entity_poly.entity_id
_entity_poly.type
_entity_poly.pdbx_seq_one_letter_code
_entity_poly.pdbx_strand_id
1 'polypeptide(L)'
;MTGISAVVRVEHPDIVLTETVSRDRSSTVRSVSEAGTDPTAGKFFYHIESADFQAFEDGLGQDPTIRAFERVVETSDQRALYSFEYAERAKVLTPIVTAANGVILDMENDGSTWLLTIWLPERSDLDQLWAFAHSHDIDIELLRLSDHQRFGESAGELTESQREALRVAFEQGYFEEPREATLSEVAAELGISQPAAGGLLRRGTKQLVTSCLLNGEDGTE
;
A
#
# COMPACT_ATOMS: atom_id res chain seq x y z
N MET A 1 13.73 -0.88 -15.06
CA MET A 1 12.55 -0.81 -15.95
C MET A 1 11.68 0.31 -15.44
N THR A 2 11.32 1.25 -16.27
CA THR A 2 10.37 2.32 -15.96
C THR A 2 8.99 1.85 -16.44
N GLY A 3 8.00 1.95 -15.58
CA GLY A 3 6.60 1.63 -15.89
C GLY A 3 5.70 2.76 -15.42
N ILE A 4 4.43 2.48 -15.27
CA ILE A 4 3.45 3.39 -14.69
C ILE A 4 2.98 2.85 -13.34
N SER A 5 2.57 3.74 -12.46
CA SER A 5 1.82 3.40 -11.25
C SER A 5 0.40 3.96 -11.37
N ALA A 6 -0.57 3.13 -11.06
CA ALA A 6 -1.97 3.52 -11.03
C ALA A 6 -2.57 3.21 -9.67
N VAL A 7 -3.41 4.13 -9.18
CA VAL A 7 -4.30 3.87 -8.05
C VAL A 7 -5.69 3.66 -8.63
N VAL A 8 -6.25 2.51 -8.36
CA VAL A 8 -7.58 2.12 -8.83
C VAL A 8 -8.48 1.77 -7.65
N ARG A 9 -9.75 2.17 -7.74
CA ARG A 9 -10.82 1.69 -6.86
C ARG A 9 -11.48 0.52 -7.53
N VAL A 10 -11.72 -0.55 -6.77
CA VAL A 10 -12.32 -1.79 -7.27
C VAL A 10 -13.50 -2.16 -6.39
N GLU A 11 -14.63 -2.53 -7.03
CA GLU A 11 -15.85 -2.91 -6.33
C GLU A 11 -16.46 -4.16 -6.94
N HIS A 12 -16.78 -5.14 -6.09
CA HIS A 12 -17.59 -6.30 -6.39
C HIS A 12 -17.98 -6.99 -5.08
N PRO A 13 -19.22 -7.48 -4.93
CA PRO A 13 -19.68 -8.11 -3.67
C PRO A 13 -18.90 -9.37 -3.29
N ASP A 14 -18.32 -10.08 -4.25
CA ASP A 14 -17.54 -11.29 -4.01
C ASP A 14 -16.03 -11.05 -3.92
N ILE A 15 -15.55 -9.81 -3.94
CA ILE A 15 -14.16 -9.52 -3.57
C ILE A 15 -13.99 -9.87 -2.09
N VAL A 16 -12.90 -10.56 -1.80
CA VAL A 16 -12.58 -11.05 -0.45
C VAL A 16 -12.73 -9.95 0.61
N LEU A 17 -13.39 -10.27 1.73
CA LEU A 17 -13.63 -9.38 2.88
C LEU A 17 -14.57 -8.19 2.62
N THR A 18 -15.11 -7.99 1.42
CA THR A 18 -15.97 -6.84 1.10
C THR A 18 -17.20 -6.77 2.00
N GLU A 19 -17.85 -7.89 2.32
CA GLU A 19 -19.01 -7.88 3.20
C GLU A 19 -18.64 -7.54 4.65
N THR A 20 -17.51 -8.05 5.14
CA THR A 20 -16.99 -7.76 6.46
C THR A 20 -16.71 -6.28 6.64
N VAL A 21 -15.92 -5.66 5.74
CA VAL A 21 -15.55 -4.25 5.84
C VAL A 21 -16.73 -3.31 5.55
N SER A 22 -17.73 -3.74 4.80
CA SER A 22 -18.94 -2.94 4.59
C SER A 22 -19.84 -2.83 5.84
N ARG A 23 -19.79 -3.85 6.71
CA ARG A 23 -20.50 -3.87 7.99
C ARG A 23 -19.77 -3.10 9.08
N ASP A 24 -18.45 -3.22 9.12
CA ASP A 24 -17.58 -2.48 10.03
C ASP A 24 -16.65 -1.53 9.26
N ARG A 25 -17.20 -0.36 8.94
CA ARG A 25 -16.48 0.69 8.19
C ARG A 25 -15.37 1.36 8.99
N SER A 26 -15.29 1.10 10.30
CA SER A 26 -14.25 1.62 11.17
C SER A 26 -12.99 0.77 11.13
N SER A 27 -13.09 -0.46 10.63
CA SER A 27 -11.94 -1.36 10.49
C SER A 27 -11.22 -1.14 9.16
N THR A 28 -9.89 -1.07 9.25
CA THR A 28 -9.00 -1.01 8.09
C THR A 28 -8.34 -2.36 7.88
N VAL A 29 -8.41 -2.84 6.65
CA VAL A 29 -7.82 -4.10 6.20
C VAL A 29 -6.75 -3.78 5.15
N ARG A 30 -5.51 -4.16 5.41
CA ARG A 30 -4.39 -3.95 4.49
C ARG A 30 -3.64 -5.25 4.25
N SER A 31 -3.34 -5.55 3.00
CA SER A 31 -2.56 -6.74 2.65
C SER A 31 -1.13 -6.63 3.20
N VAL A 32 -0.55 -7.77 3.58
CA VAL A 32 0.86 -7.83 3.98
C VAL A 32 1.71 -8.12 2.76
N SER A 33 2.44 -7.10 2.30
CA SER A 33 3.28 -7.19 1.09
C SER A 33 4.56 -8.01 1.29
N GLU A 34 5.02 -8.16 2.53
CA GLU A 34 6.26 -8.87 2.88
C GLU A 34 6.05 -10.29 3.39
N ALA A 35 4.85 -10.66 3.79
CA ALA A 35 4.56 -12.03 4.22
C ALA A 35 4.33 -12.90 3.00
N GLY A 36 5.11 -13.98 2.93
CA GLY A 36 4.87 -15.00 1.93
C GLY A 36 3.44 -15.54 2.07
N THR A 37 2.56 -15.16 1.14
CA THR A 37 1.35 -15.93 0.93
C THR A 37 1.79 -17.30 0.47
N ASP A 38 1.29 -18.37 1.09
CA ASP A 38 1.40 -19.69 0.52
C ASP A 38 0.14 -19.99 -0.30
N PRO A 39 0.17 -19.74 -1.62
CA PRO A 39 -0.98 -20.02 -2.49
C PRO A 39 -1.32 -21.53 -2.51
N THR A 40 -0.36 -22.39 -2.18
CA THR A 40 -0.53 -23.85 -2.12
C THR A 40 -1.27 -24.25 -0.84
N ALA A 41 -1.00 -23.56 0.28
CA ALA A 41 -1.74 -23.75 1.52
C ALA A 41 -3.03 -22.91 1.57
N GLY A 42 -3.23 -21.99 0.62
CA GLY A 42 -4.40 -21.12 0.54
C GLY A 42 -4.54 -20.15 1.71
N LYS A 43 -3.43 -19.80 2.37
CA LYS A 43 -3.41 -18.84 3.48
C LYS A 43 -2.90 -17.48 3.02
N PHE A 44 -3.66 -16.44 3.39
CA PHE A 44 -3.38 -15.04 3.04
C PHE A 44 -3.34 -14.21 4.31
N PHE A 45 -2.39 -13.30 4.41
CA PHE A 45 -2.15 -12.51 5.61
C PHE A 45 -2.52 -11.04 5.39
N TYR A 46 -3.17 -10.47 6.43
CA TYR A 46 -3.58 -9.06 6.43
C TYR A 46 -3.34 -8.42 7.79
N HIS A 47 -2.93 -7.17 7.76
CA HIS A 47 -3.00 -6.29 8.91
C HIS A 47 -4.42 -5.76 9.05
N ILE A 48 -4.98 -5.92 10.24
CA ILE A 48 -6.30 -5.40 10.59
C ILE A 48 -6.13 -4.35 11.67
N GLU A 49 -6.69 -3.17 11.44
CA GLU A 49 -6.90 -2.17 12.48
C GLU A 49 -8.39 -2.12 12.77
N SER A 50 -8.78 -2.34 14.01
CA SER A 50 -10.18 -2.32 14.45
C SER A 50 -10.28 -1.84 15.89
N ALA A 51 -11.32 -1.08 16.19
CA ALA A 51 -11.67 -0.70 17.55
C ALA A 51 -12.33 -1.85 18.33
N ASP A 52 -12.92 -2.83 17.62
CA ASP A 52 -13.62 -3.99 18.19
C ASP A 52 -13.38 -5.24 17.35
N PHE A 53 -12.36 -6.01 17.69
CA PHE A 53 -12.04 -7.27 17.01
C PHE A 53 -13.15 -8.32 17.12
N GLN A 54 -13.98 -8.29 18.17
CA GLN A 54 -15.08 -9.25 18.28
C GLN A 54 -16.15 -8.95 17.23
N ALA A 55 -16.52 -7.68 17.06
CA ALA A 55 -17.46 -7.27 16.02
C ALA A 55 -16.93 -7.57 14.61
N PHE A 56 -15.63 -7.35 14.38
CA PHE A 56 -14.96 -7.70 13.13
C PHE A 56 -15.00 -9.21 12.85
N GLU A 57 -14.69 -10.04 13.83
CA GLU A 57 -14.72 -11.51 13.74
C GLU A 57 -16.14 -12.06 13.56
N ASP A 58 -17.13 -11.45 14.20
CA ASP A 58 -18.55 -11.78 13.96
C ASP A 58 -18.96 -11.49 12.51
N GLY A 59 -18.40 -10.41 11.93
CA GLY A 59 -18.53 -10.10 10.50
C GLY A 59 -17.88 -11.15 9.60
N LEU A 60 -16.65 -11.57 9.93
CA LEU A 60 -15.91 -12.61 9.21
C LEU A 60 -16.68 -13.95 9.19
N GLY A 61 -17.31 -14.30 10.33
CA GLY A 61 -18.12 -15.52 10.43
C GLY A 61 -19.36 -15.54 9.51
N GLN A 62 -19.77 -14.39 8.98
CA GLN A 62 -20.91 -14.24 8.08
C GLN A 62 -20.47 -13.89 6.63
N ASP A 63 -19.18 -13.65 6.41
CA ASP A 63 -18.65 -13.28 5.09
C ASP A 63 -18.57 -14.51 4.18
N PRO A 64 -19.35 -14.55 3.07
CA PRO A 64 -19.39 -15.72 2.19
C PRO A 64 -18.09 -15.92 1.40
N THR A 65 -17.17 -14.97 1.44
CA THR A 65 -15.86 -15.05 0.78
C THR A 65 -14.79 -15.67 1.66
N ILE A 66 -15.06 -15.83 2.97
CA ILE A 66 -14.13 -16.37 3.95
C ILE A 66 -14.55 -17.77 4.35
N ARG A 67 -13.63 -18.73 4.23
CA ARG A 67 -13.83 -20.12 4.67
C ARG A 67 -13.38 -20.33 6.11
N ALA A 68 -12.23 -19.73 6.46
CA ALA A 68 -11.67 -19.78 7.80
C ALA A 68 -10.76 -18.55 8.03
N PHE A 69 -10.61 -18.18 9.28
CA PHE A 69 -9.68 -17.12 9.70
C PHE A 69 -9.03 -17.45 11.03
N GLU A 70 -7.89 -16.84 11.28
CA GLU A 70 -7.15 -16.97 12.54
C GLU A 70 -6.49 -15.63 12.86
N ARG A 71 -6.68 -15.12 14.07
CA ARG A 71 -5.91 -14.00 14.61
C ARG A 71 -4.54 -14.53 15.05
N VAL A 72 -3.53 -14.26 14.22
CA VAL A 72 -2.18 -14.83 14.40
C VAL A 72 -1.44 -14.17 15.55
N VAL A 73 -1.49 -12.83 15.60
CA VAL A 73 -0.84 -12.03 16.66
C VAL A 73 -1.50 -10.66 16.78
N GLU A 74 -1.69 -10.20 18.00
CA GLU A 74 -2.06 -8.82 18.31
C GLU A 74 -0.77 -8.00 18.50
N THR A 75 -0.63 -6.91 17.73
CA THR A 75 0.52 -6.01 17.81
C THR A 75 0.25 -4.80 18.71
N SER A 76 -1.02 -4.49 18.93
CA SER A 76 -1.53 -3.49 19.88
C SER A 76 -3.03 -3.74 20.14
N ASP A 77 -3.63 -2.97 21.05
CA ASP A 77 -5.07 -3.06 21.37
C ASP A 77 -5.99 -2.88 20.15
N GLN A 78 -5.51 -2.25 19.09
CA GLN A 78 -6.28 -1.97 17.89
C GLN A 78 -5.68 -2.56 16.61
N ARG A 79 -4.56 -3.29 16.68
CA ARG A 79 -3.86 -3.84 15.51
C ARG A 79 -3.55 -5.30 15.68
N ALA A 80 -3.89 -6.10 14.70
CA ALA A 80 -3.59 -7.51 14.68
C ALA A 80 -3.24 -8.00 13.27
N LEU A 81 -2.50 -9.10 13.22
CA LEU A 81 -2.25 -9.86 12.00
C LEU A 81 -3.23 -11.02 11.96
N TYR A 82 -3.94 -11.13 10.85
CA TYR A 82 -4.84 -12.24 10.58
C TYR A 82 -4.34 -13.09 9.42
N SER A 83 -4.64 -14.37 9.46
CA SER A 83 -4.59 -15.26 8.30
C SER A 83 -6.00 -15.64 7.88
N PHE A 84 -6.23 -15.68 6.56
CA PHE A 84 -7.50 -16.04 5.97
C PHE A 84 -7.36 -17.21 5.00
N GLU A 85 -8.36 -18.07 4.98
CA GLU A 85 -8.60 -19.04 3.92
C GLU A 85 -9.86 -18.62 3.16
N TYR A 86 -9.74 -18.47 1.85
CA TYR A 86 -10.84 -18.00 1.03
C TYR A 86 -11.82 -19.13 0.68
N ALA A 87 -13.09 -18.79 0.59
CA ALA A 87 -14.10 -19.67 0.02
C ALA A 87 -13.98 -19.69 -1.52
N GLU A 88 -14.52 -20.72 -2.17
CA GLU A 88 -14.50 -20.85 -3.65
C GLU A 88 -15.15 -19.66 -4.38
N ARG A 89 -16.07 -19.00 -3.72
CA ARG A 89 -16.78 -17.82 -4.23
C ARG A 89 -15.90 -16.58 -4.27
N ALA A 90 -14.88 -16.51 -3.44
CA ALA A 90 -14.05 -15.30 -3.27
C ALA A 90 -13.36 -14.92 -4.58
N LYS A 91 -13.55 -13.67 -4.98
CA LYS A 91 -12.78 -13.06 -6.07
C LYS A 91 -11.52 -12.41 -5.49
N VAL A 92 -10.37 -12.87 -5.96
CA VAL A 92 -9.06 -12.28 -5.64
C VAL A 92 -8.62 -11.36 -6.75
N LEU A 93 -8.04 -10.21 -6.38
CA LEU A 93 -7.66 -9.17 -7.34
C LEU A 93 -6.32 -9.43 -8.03
N THR A 94 -5.47 -10.28 -7.44
CA THR A 94 -4.15 -10.61 -8.01
C THR A 94 -4.21 -11.12 -9.45
N PRO A 95 -5.11 -12.06 -9.85
CA PRO A 95 -5.18 -12.51 -11.23
C PRO A 95 -5.52 -11.40 -12.24
N ILE A 96 -6.30 -10.40 -11.83
CA ILE A 96 -6.66 -9.25 -12.67
C ILE A 96 -5.41 -8.46 -13.05
N VAL A 97 -4.60 -8.14 -12.05
CA VAL A 97 -3.40 -7.33 -12.21
C VAL A 97 -2.30 -8.10 -12.93
N THR A 98 -2.13 -9.40 -12.59
CA THR A 98 -1.12 -10.25 -13.24
C THR A 98 -1.46 -10.56 -14.70
N ALA A 99 -2.75 -10.60 -15.08
CA ALA A 99 -3.16 -10.73 -16.49
C ALA A 99 -2.69 -9.54 -17.34
N ALA A 100 -2.52 -8.35 -16.74
CA ALA A 100 -1.95 -7.16 -17.35
C ALA A 100 -0.43 -7.04 -17.11
N ASN A 101 0.28 -8.12 -16.79
CA ASN A 101 1.69 -8.13 -16.42
C ASN A 101 2.05 -7.18 -15.28
N GLY A 102 1.09 -6.80 -14.47
CA GLY A 102 1.22 -5.87 -13.37
C GLY A 102 1.53 -6.53 -12.03
N VAL A 103 1.82 -5.70 -11.05
CA VAL A 103 2.04 -6.09 -9.66
C VAL A 103 1.22 -5.20 -8.74
N ILE A 104 0.56 -5.78 -7.75
CA ILE A 104 -0.08 -5.04 -6.67
C ILE A 104 1.04 -4.62 -5.71
N LEU A 105 1.19 -3.30 -5.53
CA LEU A 105 2.15 -2.72 -4.61
C LEU A 105 1.54 -2.53 -3.22
N ASP A 106 0.25 -2.18 -3.18
CA ASP A 106 -0.51 -2.01 -1.94
C ASP A 106 -1.99 -2.26 -2.19
N MET A 107 -2.71 -2.73 -1.17
CA MET A 107 -4.14 -3.00 -1.21
C MET A 107 -4.73 -2.75 0.16
N GLU A 108 -5.69 -1.82 0.23
CA GLU A 108 -6.44 -1.50 1.44
C GLU A 108 -7.92 -1.27 1.13
N ASN A 109 -8.78 -1.42 2.13
CA ASN A 109 -10.19 -1.09 1.96
C ASN A 109 -10.43 0.41 2.14
N ASP A 110 -11.45 0.92 1.41
CA ASP A 110 -12.04 2.24 1.55
C ASP A 110 -13.55 2.03 1.77
N GLY A 111 -13.94 1.82 3.03
CA GLY A 111 -15.28 1.37 3.37
C GLY A 111 -15.60 0.02 2.72
N SER A 112 -16.57 0.01 1.78
CA SER A 112 -17.00 -1.22 1.08
C SER A 112 -16.27 -1.49 -0.24
N THR A 113 -15.29 -0.65 -0.61
CA THR A 113 -14.51 -0.76 -1.84
C THR A 113 -13.06 -1.08 -1.53
N TRP A 114 -12.29 -1.39 -2.55
CA TRP A 114 -10.87 -1.68 -2.42
C TRP A 114 -10.05 -0.69 -3.23
N LEU A 115 -9.06 -0.08 -2.58
CA LEU A 115 -8.04 0.73 -3.22
C LEU A 115 -6.81 -0.12 -3.49
N LEU A 116 -6.41 -0.18 -4.74
CA LEU A 116 -5.19 -0.84 -5.16
C LEU A 116 -4.21 0.16 -5.72
N THR A 117 -2.99 0.13 -5.20
CA THR A 117 -1.84 0.73 -5.88
C THR A 117 -1.17 -0.36 -6.70
N ILE A 118 -1.16 -0.22 -8.02
CA ILE A 118 -0.60 -1.18 -8.95
C ILE A 118 0.54 -0.57 -9.76
N TRP A 119 1.51 -1.39 -10.10
CA TRP A 119 2.52 -1.07 -11.09
C TRP A 119 2.28 -1.87 -12.36
N LEU A 120 2.40 -1.22 -13.51
CA LEU A 120 2.26 -1.83 -14.83
C LEU A 120 3.49 -1.49 -15.68
N PRO A 121 3.97 -2.42 -16.53
CA PRO A 121 5.10 -2.17 -17.43
C PRO A 121 4.85 -1.04 -18.41
N GLU A 122 3.64 -0.97 -18.99
CA GLU A 122 3.26 -0.01 -20.00
C GLU A 122 1.85 0.54 -19.77
N ARG A 123 1.56 1.70 -20.33
CA ARG A 123 0.23 2.32 -20.23
C ARG A 123 -0.84 1.50 -20.98
N SER A 124 -0.48 0.81 -22.04
CA SER A 124 -1.34 -0.09 -22.79
C SER A 124 -1.85 -1.28 -21.96
N ASP A 125 -1.15 -1.65 -20.89
CA ASP A 125 -1.57 -2.74 -20.00
C ASP A 125 -2.81 -2.38 -19.17
N LEU A 126 -3.12 -1.08 -19.03
CA LEU A 126 -4.40 -0.63 -18.46
C LEU A 126 -5.60 -1.17 -19.24
N ASP A 127 -5.53 -1.22 -20.56
CA ASP A 127 -6.64 -1.72 -21.39
C ASP A 127 -6.91 -3.21 -21.10
N GLN A 128 -5.86 -3.99 -20.83
CA GLN A 128 -5.99 -5.40 -20.44
C GLN A 128 -6.61 -5.54 -19.05
N LEU A 129 -6.20 -4.67 -18.11
CA LEU A 129 -6.78 -4.62 -16.77
C LEU A 129 -8.29 -4.35 -16.81
N TRP A 130 -8.71 -3.35 -17.60
CA TRP A 130 -10.14 -3.01 -17.78
C TRP A 130 -10.91 -4.11 -18.49
N ALA A 131 -10.37 -4.68 -19.56
CA ALA A 131 -11.00 -5.78 -20.27
C ALA A 131 -11.23 -7.00 -19.36
N PHE A 132 -10.23 -7.32 -18.53
CA PHE A 132 -10.35 -8.42 -17.57
C PHE A 132 -11.42 -8.14 -16.50
N ALA A 133 -11.37 -6.94 -15.89
CA ALA A 133 -12.33 -6.54 -14.86
C ALA A 133 -13.76 -6.60 -15.41
N HIS A 134 -13.99 -6.05 -16.59
CA HIS A 134 -15.30 -6.06 -17.25
C HIS A 134 -15.79 -7.49 -17.55
N SER A 135 -14.90 -8.39 -17.99
CA SER A 135 -15.28 -9.79 -18.28
C SER A 135 -15.65 -10.61 -17.03
N HIS A 136 -15.34 -10.07 -15.84
CA HIS A 136 -15.61 -10.70 -14.54
C HIS A 136 -16.64 -9.92 -13.71
N ASP A 137 -17.34 -8.95 -14.32
CA ASP A 137 -18.33 -8.07 -13.67
C ASP A 137 -17.77 -7.29 -12.49
N ILE A 138 -16.48 -6.91 -12.57
CA ILE A 138 -15.79 -6.13 -11.54
C ILE A 138 -15.76 -4.66 -11.98
N ASP A 139 -16.32 -3.79 -11.16
CA ASP A 139 -16.24 -2.36 -11.37
C ASP A 139 -14.85 -1.85 -10.97
N ILE A 140 -14.22 -1.11 -11.87
CA ILE A 140 -12.89 -0.53 -11.68
C ILE A 140 -12.86 0.93 -12.12
N GLU A 141 -12.39 1.80 -11.23
CA GLU A 141 -12.22 3.23 -11.45
C GLU A 141 -10.77 3.64 -11.30
N LEU A 142 -10.23 4.37 -12.27
CA LEU A 142 -8.89 4.96 -12.18
C LEU A 142 -8.95 6.26 -11.38
N LEU A 143 -8.33 6.29 -10.21
CA LEU A 143 -8.25 7.48 -9.37
C LEU A 143 -7.01 8.32 -9.67
N ARG A 144 -5.88 7.66 -9.92
CA ARG A 144 -4.61 8.33 -10.19
C ARG A 144 -3.74 7.51 -11.12
N LEU A 145 -3.04 8.21 -12.00
CA LEU A 145 -2.03 7.63 -12.88
C LEU A 145 -0.75 8.46 -12.78
N SER A 146 0.38 7.79 -12.60
CA SER A 146 1.70 8.42 -12.53
C SER A 146 2.64 7.72 -13.51
N ASP A 147 3.25 8.49 -14.38
CA ASP A 147 4.23 8.01 -15.34
C ASP A 147 5.63 7.93 -14.71
N HIS A 148 6.49 7.10 -15.28
CA HIS A 148 7.92 6.99 -14.97
C HIS A 148 8.29 6.47 -13.57
N GLN A 149 7.47 5.61 -12.96
CA GLN A 149 7.89 4.91 -11.75
C GLN A 149 8.74 3.67 -12.08
N ARG A 150 9.86 3.53 -11.41
CA ARG A 150 10.61 2.27 -11.42
C ARG A 150 9.88 1.24 -10.59
N PHE A 151 9.89 -0.01 -11.04
CA PHE A 151 9.38 -1.11 -10.24
C PHE A 151 10.09 -1.14 -8.87
N GLY A 152 9.33 -1.15 -7.78
CA GLY A 152 9.85 -1.09 -6.41
C GLY A 152 9.96 0.32 -5.82
N GLU A 153 9.68 1.39 -6.60
CA GLU A 153 9.51 2.73 -6.06
C GLU A 153 8.01 2.97 -5.82
N SER A 154 7.56 2.84 -4.59
CA SER A 154 6.17 3.17 -4.21
C SER A 154 5.89 4.65 -4.45
N ALA A 155 4.63 4.98 -4.82
CA ALA A 155 4.18 6.36 -4.81
C ALA A 155 4.24 6.87 -3.36
N GLY A 156 5.32 7.51 -2.99
CA GLY A 156 5.60 7.88 -1.61
C GLY A 156 7.02 7.55 -1.19
N GLU A 157 7.76 6.77 -2.00
CA GLU A 157 9.16 6.51 -1.73
C GLU A 157 10.06 7.68 -2.14
N LEU A 158 11.14 7.81 -1.39
CA LEU A 158 12.20 8.77 -1.70
C LEU A 158 12.86 8.42 -3.03
N THR A 159 13.08 9.42 -3.89
CA THR A 159 13.99 9.23 -5.03
C THR A 159 15.38 8.90 -4.52
N GLU A 160 16.20 8.22 -5.35
CA GLU A 160 17.58 7.87 -4.98
C GLU A 160 18.36 9.09 -4.47
N SER A 161 18.25 10.24 -5.16
CA SER A 161 18.90 11.47 -4.74
C SER A 161 18.37 12.03 -3.40
N GLN A 162 17.08 11.86 -3.10
CA GLN A 162 16.50 12.25 -1.81
C GLN A 162 16.93 11.30 -0.70
N ARG A 163 16.94 10.00 -0.98
CA ARG A 163 17.40 8.96 -0.06
C ARG A 163 18.87 9.20 0.33
N GLU A 164 19.72 9.40 -0.66
CA GLU A 164 21.13 9.65 -0.46
C GLU A 164 21.37 10.95 0.32
N ALA A 165 20.65 12.03 -0.01
CA ALA A 165 20.76 13.29 0.71
C ALA A 165 20.34 13.16 2.18
N LEU A 166 19.26 12.43 2.48
CA LEU A 166 18.80 12.19 3.84
C LEU A 166 19.79 11.29 4.61
N ARG A 167 20.33 10.24 3.96
CA ARG A 167 21.33 9.36 4.56
C ARG A 167 22.59 10.11 4.95
N VAL A 168 23.18 10.87 4.02
CA VAL A 168 24.38 11.67 4.29
C VAL A 168 24.14 12.69 5.39
N ALA A 169 22.98 13.39 5.36
CA ALA A 169 22.62 14.35 6.40
C ALA A 169 22.49 13.69 7.78
N PHE A 170 21.90 12.48 7.84
CA PHE A 170 21.78 11.72 9.08
C PHE A 170 23.14 11.25 9.60
N GLU A 171 23.97 10.65 8.76
CA GLU A 171 25.30 10.14 9.12
C GLU A 171 26.25 11.23 9.60
N GLN A 172 26.10 12.46 9.08
CA GLN A 172 26.91 13.63 9.50
C GLN A 172 26.35 14.36 10.72
N GLY A 173 25.22 13.92 11.29
CA GLY A 173 24.61 14.57 12.44
C GLY A 173 23.94 15.92 12.13
N TYR A 174 23.51 16.14 10.87
CA TYR A 174 22.76 17.35 10.50
C TYR A 174 21.43 17.48 11.26
N PHE A 175 20.83 16.35 11.64
CA PHE A 175 19.56 16.30 12.38
C PHE A 175 19.73 16.25 13.89
N GLU A 176 20.99 16.22 14.39
CA GLU A 176 21.27 16.19 15.83
C GLU A 176 21.01 17.55 16.50
N GLU A 177 20.78 17.54 17.83
CA GLU A 177 20.62 18.71 18.67
C GLU A 177 21.63 18.68 19.83
N PRO A 178 22.70 19.48 19.83
CA PRO A 178 23.09 20.46 18.80
C PRO A 178 23.56 19.79 17.51
N ARG A 179 23.39 20.48 16.37
CA ARG A 179 23.84 19.98 15.07
C ARG A 179 25.34 19.74 15.04
N GLU A 180 25.72 18.56 14.52
CA GLU A 180 27.13 18.20 14.31
C GLU A 180 27.63 18.61 12.91
N ALA A 181 26.73 18.75 11.93
CA ALA A 181 27.05 19.23 10.59
C ALA A 181 26.10 20.33 10.09
N THR A 182 26.62 21.14 9.20
CA THR A 182 25.89 22.21 8.50
C THR A 182 25.37 21.73 7.16
N LEU A 183 24.35 22.41 6.60
CA LEU A 183 23.85 22.11 5.25
C LEU A 183 24.96 22.26 4.18
N SER A 184 25.94 23.12 4.42
CA SER A 184 27.07 23.31 3.50
C SER A 184 27.98 22.07 3.44
N GLU A 185 28.21 21.43 4.59
CA GLU A 185 29.03 20.21 4.69
C GLU A 185 28.31 19.04 4.03
N VAL A 186 27.00 18.86 4.28
CA VAL A 186 26.17 17.85 3.59
C VAL A 186 26.20 18.07 2.07
N ALA A 187 26.08 19.31 1.60
CA ALA A 187 26.14 19.63 0.18
C ALA A 187 27.49 19.31 -0.45
N ALA A 188 28.60 19.60 0.29
CA ALA A 188 29.95 19.28 -0.14
C ALA A 188 30.18 17.77 -0.30
N GLU A 189 29.71 16.97 0.65
CA GLU A 189 29.78 15.49 0.59
C GLU A 189 29.00 14.93 -0.61
N LEU A 190 27.82 15.50 -0.89
CA LEU A 190 26.98 15.11 -2.04
C LEU A 190 27.54 15.62 -3.39
N GLY A 191 28.54 16.51 -3.39
CA GLY A 191 29.09 17.12 -4.61
C GLY A 191 28.11 18.06 -5.32
N ILE A 192 27.15 18.68 -4.60
CA ILE A 192 26.11 19.55 -5.14
C ILE A 192 26.09 20.91 -4.43
N SER A 193 25.32 21.87 -4.96
CA SER A 193 25.15 23.16 -4.31
C SER A 193 24.31 23.09 -3.03
N GLN A 194 24.57 23.93 -2.06
CA GLN A 194 23.82 24.04 -0.81
C GLN A 194 22.32 24.24 -1.02
N PRO A 195 21.81 25.07 -1.97
CA PRO A 195 20.39 25.16 -2.28
C PRO A 195 19.81 23.86 -2.83
N ALA A 196 20.60 23.11 -3.64
CA ALA A 196 20.17 21.81 -4.18
C ALA A 196 20.02 20.76 -3.07
N ALA A 197 21.01 20.65 -2.16
CA ALA A 197 20.95 19.76 -1.00
C ALA A 197 19.76 20.10 -0.09
N GLY A 198 19.55 21.37 0.23
CA GLY A 198 18.40 21.82 1.00
C GLY A 198 17.05 21.51 0.33
N GLY A 199 17.00 21.57 -1.00
CA GLY A 199 15.83 21.17 -1.78
C GLY A 199 15.56 19.67 -1.71
N LEU A 200 16.61 18.84 -1.81
CA LEU A 200 16.49 17.37 -1.70
C LEU A 200 16.02 16.96 -0.29
N LEU A 201 16.64 17.49 0.75
CA LEU A 201 16.27 17.21 2.14
C LEU A 201 14.82 17.59 2.41
N ARG A 202 14.39 18.79 2.02
CA ARG A 202 13.01 19.25 2.25
C ARG A 202 11.98 18.39 1.54
N ARG A 203 12.21 18.06 0.26
CA ARG A 203 11.29 17.18 -0.49
C ARG A 203 11.29 15.76 0.05
N GLY A 204 12.47 15.23 0.40
CA GLY A 204 12.61 13.92 1.00
C GLY A 204 11.91 13.82 2.36
N THR A 205 12.13 14.79 3.25
CA THR A 205 11.44 14.84 4.55
C THR A 205 9.92 14.97 4.38
N LYS A 206 9.46 15.86 3.45
CA LYS A 206 8.02 15.96 3.16
C LYS A 206 7.46 14.60 2.72
N GLN A 207 8.21 13.88 1.88
CA GLN A 207 7.80 12.57 1.38
C GLN A 207 7.68 11.54 2.50
N LEU A 208 8.68 11.49 3.42
CA LEU A 208 8.62 10.61 4.59
C LEU A 208 7.46 10.96 5.52
N VAL A 209 7.24 12.24 5.78
CA VAL A 209 6.10 12.69 6.59
C VAL A 209 4.77 12.24 5.97
N THR A 210 4.62 12.44 4.64
CA THR A 210 3.41 12.01 3.94
C THR A 210 3.23 10.50 4.01
N SER A 211 4.28 9.73 3.74
CA SER A 211 4.18 8.25 3.71
C SER A 211 4.02 7.62 5.09
N CYS A 212 4.69 8.17 6.11
CA CYS A 212 4.72 7.55 7.44
C CYS A 212 3.65 8.09 8.40
N LEU A 213 3.18 9.33 8.22
CA LEU A 213 2.28 9.99 9.17
C LEU A 213 0.92 10.36 8.56
N LEU A 214 0.85 10.69 7.27
CA LEU A 214 -0.40 11.19 6.68
C LEU A 214 -1.14 10.13 5.87
N ASN A 215 -0.45 9.16 5.26
CA ASN A 215 -1.13 8.03 4.60
C ASN A 215 -1.67 6.99 5.59
N GLY A 216 -1.50 7.21 6.89
CA GLY A 216 -2.12 6.43 7.97
C GLY A 216 -3.33 7.13 8.62
N GLU A 217 -3.63 8.39 8.24
CA GLU A 217 -4.64 9.22 8.91
C GLU A 217 -5.81 9.67 8.00
N ASP A 218 -5.84 9.35 6.71
CA ASP A 218 -6.96 9.71 5.83
C ASP A 218 -8.16 8.76 6.00
N GLY A 219 -8.63 8.65 7.23
CA GLY A 219 -9.80 7.88 7.64
C GLY A 219 -10.68 8.60 8.67
N THR A 220 -10.56 9.94 8.81
CA THR A 220 -11.41 10.67 9.75
C THR A 220 -11.81 12.06 9.20
N GLU A 221 -12.89 12.10 8.41
CA GLU A 221 -13.93 13.15 8.46
C GLU A 221 -15.22 12.61 7.83
#